data_2b0d3e03ffeaa9697a75c3fc696de87e
#
_entry.id   2b0d3e03ffeaa9697a75c3fc696de87e
#
_cell.length_a   1.000
_cell.length_b   1.000
_cell.length_c   1.000
_cell.angle_alpha   90.00
_cell.angle_beta   90.00
_cell.angle_gamma   90.00
#
_symmetry.space_group_name_H-M   'P 1'
#
loop_
_entity.id
_entity.type
_entity.pdbx_description
1 polymer ?
#
loop_
_entity_poly.entity_id
_entity_poly.type
_entity_poly.pdbx_seq_one_letter_code
_entity_poly.pdbx_strand_id
1 'polypeptide(L)'
;MTKCLLCERYYTAKLSFTSLFSISKYQEGGICPNCLSKFDPVPAQHCPICYGKAENNELCLDCRNWRQLYGNDLLSNQSLYLYNAAFHDLMVNYKRYGDYYLSYVLQTLCSNQLNKIKADLYIPIPTSSEHIAKRQFDTISAIYDNLVPLTHMLSKISGFGAQGEKNRLERLASKQTFFVKENFKVDRKSYRVLLLDDIYTTGRTLYHARDALKKVLPNAKISSFTLCR
;
A
#
# COMPACT_ATOMS: atom_id res chain seq x y z
N MET A 1 3.46 -13.04 -27.64
CA MET A 1 2.57 -11.86 -27.48
C MET A 1 1.77 -12.04 -26.21
N THR A 2 1.68 -11.01 -25.38
CA THR A 2 0.96 -11.00 -24.09
C THR A 2 -0.27 -10.09 -24.24
N LYS A 3 -1.40 -10.49 -23.67
CA LYS A 3 -2.61 -9.66 -23.65
C LYS A 3 -2.54 -8.69 -22.47
N CYS A 4 -2.79 -7.40 -22.69
CA CYS A 4 -2.84 -6.39 -21.65
C CYS A 4 -4.13 -6.56 -20.82
N LEU A 5 -3.99 -6.62 -19.50
CA LEU A 5 -5.14 -6.79 -18.57
C LEU A 5 -6.04 -5.54 -18.47
N LEU A 6 -5.55 -4.36 -18.92
CA LEU A 6 -6.34 -3.13 -18.86
C LEU A 6 -7.06 -2.78 -20.16
N CYS A 7 -6.43 -3.02 -21.31
CA CYS A 7 -7.02 -2.63 -22.60
C CYS A 7 -7.28 -3.83 -23.53
N GLU A 8 -6.97 -5.03 -23.09
CA GLU A 8 -7.15 -6.30 -23.79
C GLU A 8 -6.40 -6.45 -25.13
N ARG A 9 -5.61 -5.46 -25.54
CA ARG A 9 -4.80 -5.50 -26.75
C ARG A 9 -3.56 -6.37 -26.54
N TYR A 10 -3.15 -7.06 -27.58
CA TYR A 10 -1.89 -7.80 -27.59
C TYR A 10 -0.69 -6.85 -27.74
N TYR A 11 0.38 -7.14 -27.02
CA TYR A 11 1.64 -6.42 -27.11
C TYR A 11 2.83 -7.36 -26.94
N THR A 12 4.00 -6.92 -27.40
CA THR A 12 5.25 -7.66 -27.18
C THR A 12 5.88 -7.14 -25.88
N ALA A 13 5.91 -7.98 -24.86
CA ALA A 13 6.62 -7.64 -23.63
C ALA A 13 8.14 -7.60 -23.92
N LYS A 14 8.82 -6.54 -23.46
CA LYS A 14 10.28 -6.50 -23.45
C LYS A 14 10.75 -7.41 -22.33
N LEU A 15 11.18 -8.60 -22.64
CA LEU A 15 11.82 -9.50 -21.69
C LEU A 15 13.23 -8.94 -21.40
N SER A 16 13.52 -8.68 -20.13
CA SER A 16 14.90 -8.41 -19.72
C SER A 16 15.66 -9.73 -19.65
N PHE A 17 16.96 -9.70 -19.95
CA PHE A 17 17.81 -10.91 -19.88
C PHE A 17 17.77 -11.55 -18.48
N THR A 18 17.62 -10.72 -17.44
CA THR A 18 17.49 -11.15 -16.04
C THR A 18 16.17 -11.84 -15.76
N SER A 19 15.07 -11.51 -16.47
CA SER A 19 13.77 -12.16 -16.28
C SER A 19 13.74 -13.59 -16.83
N LEU A 20 14.57 -13.91 -17.81
CA LEU A 20 14.67 -15.27 -18.38
C LEU A 20 15.27 -16.28 -17.40
N PHE A 21 16.07 -15.84 -16.43
CA PHE A 21 16.73 -16.69 -15.43
C PHE A 21 16.16 -16.49 -14.02
N SER A 22 15.10 -15.68 -13.88
CA SER A 22 14.46 -15.43 -12.59
C SER A 22 13.54 -16.61 -12.21
N ILE A 23 13.81 -17.23 -11.05
CA ILE A 23 12.93 -18.22 -10.41
C ILE A 23 11.77 -17.49 -9.67
N SER A 24 11.60 -16.21 -9.90
CA SER A 24 10.56 -15.39 -9.28
C SER A 24 9.16 -15.91 -9.67
N LYS A 25 8.27 -16.07 -8.69
CA LYS A 25 6.84 -16.36 -8.92
C LYS A 25 6.11 -15.22 -9.63
N TYR A 26 6.73 -14.05 -9.69
CA TYR A 26 6.21 -12.87 -10.34
C TYR A 26 6.49 -12.92 -11.84
N GLN A 27 5.45 -12.97 -12.64
CA GLN A 27 5.54 -12.80 -14.09
C GLN A 27 5.42 -11.31 -14.42
N GLU A 28 6.53 -10.71 -14.90
CA GLU A 28 6.47 -9.39 -15.52
C GLU A 28 5.55 -9.48 -16.74
N GLY A 29 4.46 -8.75 -16.71
CA GLY A 29 3.50 -8.72 -17.81
C GLY A 29 2.09 -8.49 -17.26
N GLY A 30 1.20 -8.05 -18.04
CA GLY A 30 -0.18 -7.75 -17.64
C GLY A 30 -0.57 -6.32 -17.97
N ILE A 31 0.40 -5.44 -18.23
CA ILE A 31 0.13 -4.07 -18.67
C ILE A 31 1.00 -3.69 -19.87
N CYS A 32 0.40 -3.17 -20.94
CA CYS A 32 1.14 -2.65 -22.08
C CYS A 32 1.72 -1.25 -21.80
N PRO A 33 2.78 -0.82 -22.53
CA PRO A 33 3.39 0.50 -22.34
C PRO A 33 2.40 1.66 -22.44
N ASN A 34 1.43 1.59 -23.34
CA ASN A 34 0.40 2.63 -23.50
C ASN A 34 -0.54 2.73 -22.29
N CYS A 35 -0.87 1.61 -21.63
CA CYS A 35 -1.66 1.64 -20.39
C CYS A 35 -0.80 2.08 -19.21
N LEU A 36 0.46 1.66 -19.17
CA LEU A 36 1.40 2.05 -18.12
C LEU A 36 1.62 3.59 -18.10
N SER A 37 1.73 4.22 -19.27
CA SER A 37 1.95 5.67 -19.36
C SER A 37 0.77 6.53 -18.89
N LYS A 38 -0.39 5.93 -18.56
CA LYS A 38 -1.55 6.64 -18.00
C LYS A 38 -1.45 6.84 -16.49
N PHE A 39 -0.52 6.15 -15.81
CA PHE A 39 -0.30 6.28 -14.38
C PHE A 39 0.76 7.35 -14.12
N ASP A 40 0.34 8.50 -13.59
CA ASP A 40 1.23 9.62 -13.31
C ASP A 40 2.12 9.32 -12.11
N PRO A 41 3.44 9.30 -12.26
CA PRO A 41 4.34 9.12 -11.12
C PRO A 41 4.25 10.33 -10.18
N VAL A 42 4.53 10.11 -8.89
CA VAL A 42 4.67 11.22 -7.93
C VAL A 42 5.82 12.12 -8.41
N PRO A 43 5.59 13.45 -8.52
CA PRO A 43 6.62 14.38 -8.96
C PRO A 43 7.80 14.45 -7.99
N ALA A 44 8.95 14.89 -8.48
CA ALA A 44 10.15 15.06 -7.65
C ALA A 44 9.94 16.03 -6.47
N GLN A 45 9.15 17.07 -6.67
CA GLN A 45 8.71 17.96 -5.59
C GLN A 45 7.46 17.40 -4.92
N HIS A 46 7.62 16.94 -3.69
CA HIS A 46 6.54 16.36 -2.87
C HIS A 46 6.84 16.52 -1.38
N CYS A 47 5.86 16.30 -0.55
CA CYS A 47 6.05 16.24 0.90
C CYS A 47 7.06 15.11 1.28
N PRO A 48 8.14 15.42 2.02
CA PRO A 48 9.19 14.43 2.32
C PRO A 48 8.72 13.29 3.23
N ILE A 49 7.57 13.44 3.88
CA ILE A 49 7.02 12.43 4.79
C ILE A 49 6.02 11.51 4.08
N CYS A 50 5.07 12.06 3.33
CA CYS A 50 3.95 11.26 2.81
C CYS A 50 3.85 11.22 1.29
N TYR A 51 4.77 11.85 0.57
CA TYR A 51 4.79 11.94 -0.90
C TYR A 51 3.57 12.67 -1.49
N GLY A 52 2.80 13.38 -0.67
CA GLY A 52 1.70 14.22 -1.15
C GLY A 52 2.19 15.53 -1.76
N LYS A 53 1.28 16.20 -2.48
CA LYS A 53 1.56 17.49 -3.08
C LYS A 53 2.05 18.47 -2.00
N ALA A 54 3.21 19.08 -2.23
CA ALA A 54 3.80 20.13 -1.40
C ALA A 54 4.68 21.02 -2.26
N GLU A 55 4.80 22.27 -1.87
CA GLU A 55 5.71 23.23 -2.48
C GLU A 55 7.08 23.15 -1.80
N ASN A 56 8.15 23.36 -2.54
CA ASN A 56 9.52 23.43 -2.03
C ASN A 56 9.95 22.25 -1.14
N ASN A 57 9.39 21.05 -1.34
CA ASN A 57 9.64 19.87 -0.49
C ASN A 57 9.33 20.10 1.00
N GLU A 58 8.42 21.00 1.32
CA GLU A 58 7.95 21.21 2.68
C GLU A 58 6.91 20.16 3.10
N LEU A 59 6.57 20.15 4.39
CA LEU A 59 5.48 19.32 4.89
C LEU A 59 4.14 19.80 4.32
N CYS A 60 3.37 18.90 3.75
CA CYS A 60 1.97 19.18 3.39
C CYS A 60 1.11 19.43 4.64
N LEU A 61 -0.10 19.96 4.44
CA LEU A 61 -1.03 20.28 5.54
C LEU A 61 -1.31 19.06 6.44
N ASP A 62 -1.53 17.88 5.85
CA ASP A 62 -1.78 16.66 6.64
C ASP A 62 -0.59 16.30 7.53
N CYS A 63 0.64 16.39 7.01
CA CYS A 63 1.83 16.08 7.80
C CYS A 63 2.14 17.15 8.87
N ARG A 64 1.76 18.42 8.64
CA ARG A 64 1.80 19.45 9.70
C ARG A 64 0.83 19.12 10.84
N ASN A 65 -0.38 18.67 10.51
CA ASN A 65 -1.37 18.22 11.51
C ASN A 65 -0.89 16.97 12.25
N TRP A 66 -0.28 15.99 11.57
CA TRP A 66 0.33 14.84 12.22
C TRP A 66 1.49 15.23 13.13
N ARG A 67 2.29 16.23 12.76
CA ARG A 67 3.37 16.74 13.61
C ARG A 67 2.86 17.33 14.93
N GLN A 68 1.69 17.93 14.96
CA GLN A 68 1.08 18.41 16.22
C GLN A 68 0.75 17.26 17.18
N LEU A 69 0.41 16.07 16.66
CA LEU A 69 0.05 14.91 17.46
C LEU A 69 1.25 14.04 17.82
N TYR A 70 2.22 13.91 16.94
CA TYR A 70 3.34 12.96 17.06
C TYR A 70 4.72 13.60 17.16
N GLY A 71 4.78 14.94 17.16
CA GLY A 71 6.05 15.66 17.19
C GLY A 71 6.93 15.30 15.99
N ASN A 72 8.16 14.90 16.28
CA ASN A 72 9.11 14.48 15.24
C ASN A 72 9.01 13.01 14.86
N ASP A 73 8.18 12.20 15.55
CA ASP A 73 7.97 10.78 15.24
C ASP A 73 6.87 10.61 14.18
N LEU A 74 7.08 11.22 13.00
CA LEU A 74 6.17 11.10 11.87
C LEU A 74 6.37 9.76 11.16
N LEU A 75 5.25 9.17 10.70
CA LEU A 75 5.28 7.97 9.86
C LEU A 75 5.71 8.34 8.43
N SER A 76 6.93 7.99 8.06
CA SER A 76 7.40 8.12 6.69
C SER A 76 6.66 7.14 5.78
N ASN A 77 6.08 7.65 4.70
CA ASN A 77 5.45 6.85 3.65
C ASN A 77 6.13 7.10 2.32
N GLN A 78 6.26 6.06 1.51
CA GLN A 78 6.65 6.18 0.11
C GLN A 78 5.46 5.80 -0.77
N SER A 79 5.05 6.71 -1.68
CA SER A 79 4.03 6.46 -2.71
C SER A 79 4.65 6.59 -4.09
N LEU A 80 4.14 5.85 -5.07
CA LEU A 80 4.72 5.81 -6.42
C LEU A 80 3.98 6.69 -7.41
N TYR A 81 2.66 6.71 -7.33
CA TYR A 81 1.78 7.36 -8.31
C TYR A 81 0.83 8.37 -7.67
N LEU A 82 0.37 9.31 -8.47
CA LEU A 82 -0.75 10.17 -8.13
C LEU A 82 -2.08 9.42 -8.32
N TYR A 83 -3.07 9.72 -7.47
CA TYR A 83 -4.42 9.21 -7.65
C TYR A 83 -5.13 9.97 -8.77
N ASN A 84 -4.85 9.59 -10.02
CA ASN A 84 -5.50 10.12 -11.22
C ASN A 84 -6.66 9.23 -11.69
N ALA A 85 -7.32 9.59 -12.79
CA ALA A 85 -8.46 8.84 -13.34
C ALA A 85 -8.11 7.37 -13.66
N ALA A 86 -6.94 7.13 -14.25
CA ALA A 86 -6.51 5.76 -14.57
C ALA A 86 -6.33 4.90 -13.31
N PHE A 87 -5.77 5.50 -12.24
CA PHE A 87 -5.61 4.79 -10.96
C PHE A 87 -6.95 4.56 -10.28
N HIS A 88 -7.86 5.55 -10.32
CA HIS A 88 -9.24 5.40 -9.83
C HIS A 88 -9.94 4.22 -10.49
N ASP A 89 -9.93 4.17 -11.84
CA ASP A 89 -10.62 3.12 -12.60
C ASP A 89 -10.04 1.73 -12.32
N LEU A 90 -8.69 1.62 -12.22
CA LEU A 90 -8.01 0.39 -11.81
C LEU A 90 -8.49 -0.06 -10.44
N MET A 91 -8.54 0.84 -9.45
CA MET A 91 -8.94 0.50 -8.08
C MET A 91 -10.44 0.19 -7.95
N VAL A 92 -11.30 0.83 -8.74
CA VAL A 92 -12.73 0.50 -8.81
C VAL A 92 -12.91 -0.92 -9.32
N ASN A 93 -12.28 -1.28 -10.44
CA ASN A 93 -12.38 -2.63 -11.01
C ASN A 93 -11.80 -3.67 -10.02
N TYR A 94 -10.65 -3.41 -9.46
CA TYR A 94 -9.99 -4.30 -8.50
C TYR A 94 -10.80 -4.48 -7.21
N LYS A 95 -11.22 -3.38 -6.57
CA LYS A 95 -11.87 -3.45 -5.24
C LYS A 95 -13.39 -3.58 -5.31
N ARG A 96 -14.06 -2.84 -6.20
CA ARG A 96 -15.52 -2.80 -6.23
C ARG A 96 -16.10 -3.97 -7.01
N TYR A 97 -15.51 -4.29 -8.16
CA TYR A 97 -15.94 -5.42 -8.99
C TYR A 97 -15.22 -6.73 -8.68
N GLY A 98 -14.16 -6.70 -7.88
CA GLY A 98 -13.48 -7.88 -7.38
C GLY A 98 -12.61 -8.58 -8.43
N ASP A 99 -12.13 -7.84 -9.44
CA ASP A 99 -11.25 -8.41 -10.46
C ASP A 99 -9.86 -8.71 -9.87
N TYR A 100 -9.67 -9.96 -9.43
CA TYR A 100 -8.43 -10.44 -8.84
C TYR A 100 -7.23 -10.31 -9.78
N TYR A 101 -7.43 -10.50 -11.10
CA TYR A 101 -6.32 -10.45 -12.07
C TYR A 101 -5.65 -9.08 -12.14
N LEU A 102 -6.33 -8.03 -11.76
CA LEU A 102 -5.74 -6.69 -11.67
C LEU A 102 -4.68 -6.57 -10.57
N SER A 103 -4.60 -7.53 -9.63
CA SER A 103 -3.47 -7.62 -8.69
C SER A 103 -2.13 -7.71 -9.42
N TYR A 104 -2.05 -8.41 -10.55
CA TYR A 104 -0.83 -8.50 -11.38
C TYR A 104 -0.42 -7.16 -11.99
N VAL A 105 -1.40 -6.32 -12.36
CA VAL A 105 -1.12 -4.95 -12.79
C VAL A 105 -0.54 -4.14 -11.63
N LEU A 106 -1.15 -4.19 -10.45
CA LEU A 106 -0.69 -3.49 -9.25
C LEU A 106 0.70 -3.96 -8.82
N GLN A 107 0.98 -5.27 -8.89
CA GLN A 107 2.32 -5.84 -8.68
C GLN A 107 3.34 -5.25 -9.67
N THR A 108 3.00 -5.19 -10.96
CA THR A 108 3.87 -4.61 -11.99
C THR A 108 4.20 -3.16 -11.70
N LEU A 109 3.22 -2.38 -11.24
CA LEU A 109 3.38 -0.97 -10.91
C LEU A 109 4.34 -0.73 -9.72
N CYS A 110 4.46 -1.66 -8.77
CA CYS A 110 5.22 -1.43 -7.54
C CYS A 110 6.47 -2.30 -7.35
N SER A 111 6.60 -3.45 -8.03
CA SER A 111 7.67 -4.43 -7.77
C SER A 111 9.07 -3.84 -7.78
N ASN A 112 9.41 -3.04 -8.79
CA ASN A 112 10.74 -2.45 -8.95
C ASN A 112 11.15 -1.53 -7.79
N GLN A 113 10.21 -0.79 -7.21
CA GLN A 113 10.52 0.11 -6.10
C GLN A 113 10.46 -0.62 -4.76
N LEU A 114 9.47 -1.49 -4.57
CA LEU A 114 9.33 -2.28 -3.35
C LEU A 114 10.56 -3.16 -3.10
N ASN A 115 11.12 -3.78 -4.14
CA ASN A 115 12.32 -4.63 -4.04
C ASN A 115 13.58 -3.88 -3.57
N LYS A 116 13.60 -2.54 -3.65
CA LYS A 116 14.69 -1.70 -3.15
C LYS A 116 14.57 -1.43 -1.65
N ILE A 117 13.40 -1.64 -1.06
CA ILE A 117 13.14 -1.37 0.35
C ILE A 117 13.45 -2.64 1.15
N LYS A 118 14.39 -2.53 2.09
CA LYS A 118 14.75 -3.63 2.98
C LYS A 118 14.08 -3.45 4.34
N ALA A 119 13.23 -4.39 4.70
CA ALA A 119 12.57 -4.46 6.01
C ALA A 119 12.76 -5.85 6.61
N ASP A 120 12.63 -5.95 7.94
CA ASP A 120 12.69 -7.22 8.66
C ASP A 120 11.27 -7.83 8.74
N LEU A 121 10.24 -6.98 8.73
CA LEU A 121 8.83 -7.35 8.70
C LEU A 121 8.07 -6.53 7.66
N TYR A 122 7.37 -7.19 6.75
CA TYR A 122 6.46 -6.61 5.79
C TYR A 122 5.02 -6.88 6.26
N ILE A 123 4.33 -5.85 6.73
CA ILE A 123 3.02 -6.02 7.39
C ILE A 123 1.93 -5.38 6.53
N PRO A 124 1.06 -6.20 5.91
CA PRO A 124 -0.07 -5.68 5.15
C PRO A 124 -1.11 -5.07 6.09
N ILE A 125 -1.72 -3.97 5.68
CA ILE A 125 -2.89 -3.40 6.35
C ILE A 125 -4.08 -4.36 6.14
N PRO A 126 -4.70 -4.89 7.20
CA PRO A 126 -5.74 -5.89 7.07
C PRO A 126 -7.01 -5.33 6.44
N THR A 127 -7.53 -6.02 5.44
CA THR A 127 -8.87 -5.80 4.90
C THR A 127 -9.92 -6.32 5.90
N SER A 128 -11.07 -5.66 6.00
CA SER A 128 -12.14 -6.16 6.88
C SER A 128 -12.70 -7.50 6.38
N SER A 129 -13.11 -8.36 7.32
CA SER A 129 -13.70 -9.68 7.01
C SER A 129 -14.89 -9.60 6.05
N GLU A 130 -15.74 -8.58 6.21
CA GLU A 130 -16.88 -8.31 5.32
C GLU A 130 -16.43 -8.05 3.87
N HIS A 131 -15.36 -7.28 3.68
CA HIS A 131 -14.82 -7.01 2.35
C HIS A 131 -14.13 -8.23 1.75
N ILE A 132 -13.44 -9.04 2.57
CA ILE A 132 -12.88 -10.32 2.12
C ILE A 132 -14.00 -11.28 1.70
N ALA A 133 -15.05 -11.41 2.52
CA ALA A 133 -16.19 -12.26 2.19
C ALA A 133 -16.89 -11.85 0.88
N LYS A 134 -17.02 -10.52 0.65
CA LYS A 134 -17.63 -9.99 -0.58
C LYS A 134 -16.75 -10.20 -1.82
N ARG A 135 -15.43 -10.04 -1.68
CA ARG A 135 -14.47 -10.08 -2.81
C ARG A 135 -13.84 -11.44 -3.02
N GLN A 136 -13.93 -12.34 -2.02
CA GLN A 136 -13.31 -13.66 -1.97
C GLN A 136 -11.77 -13.64 -1.89
N PHE A 137 -11.16 -12.47 -1.67
CA PHE A 137 -9.71 -12.34 -1.44
C PHE A 137 -9.38 -11.09 -0.60
N ASP A 138 -8.20 -11.12 0.03
CA ASP A 138 -7.61 -9.95 0.70
C ASP A 138 -6.88 -9.10 -0.33
N THR A 139 -7.35 -7.85 -0.52
CA THR A 139 -6.86 -6.96 -1.57
C THR A 139 -5.41 -6.52 -1.39
N ILE A 140 -4.96 -6.35 -0.16
CA ILE A 140 -3.57 -5.91 0.11
C ILE A 140 -2.62 -7.10 -0.04
N SER A 141 -2.98 -8.25 0.55
CA SER A 141 -2.18 -9.47 0.41
C SER A 141 -2.02 -9.88 -1.05
N ALA A 142 -3.08 -9.85 -1.85
CA ALA A 142 -3.02 -10.20 -3.27
C ALA A 142 -2.07 -9.31 -4.09
N ILE A 143 -1.85 -8.05 -3.67
CA ILE A 143 -0.87 -7.16 -4.32
C ILE A 143 0.57 -7.56 -3.94
N TYR A 144 0.83 -7.91 -2.68
CA TYR A 144 2.19 -7.94 -2.15
C TYR A 144 2.76 -9.34 -1.87
N ASP A 145 1.93 -10.37 -1.75
CA ASP A 145 2.34 -11.73 -1.31
C ASP A 145 3.38 -12.38 -2.23
N ASN A 146 3.30 -12.13 -3.53
CA ASN A 146 4.29 -12.64 -4.50
C ASN A 146 5.56 -11.79 -4.58
N LEU A 147 5.60 -10.63 -3.94
CA LEU A 147 6.71 -9.68 -4.02
C LEU A 147 7.61 -9.70 -2.78
N VAL A 148 7.02 -9.87 -1.59
CA VAL A 148 7.74 -9.86 -0.30
C VAL A 148 7.10 -10.85 0.68
N PRO A 149 7.88 -11.38 1.66
CA PRO A 149 7.33 -12.26 2.69
C PRO A 149 6.42 -11.49 3.66
N LEU A 150 5.10 -11.64 3.53
CA LEU A 150 4.13 -10.94 4.36
C LEU A 150 4.04 -11.53 5.77
N THR A 151 3.91 -10.65 6.75
CA THR A 151 3.69 -10.99 8.17
C THR A 151 2.35 -10.43 8.64
N HIS A 152 1.33 -11.27 8.78
CA HIS A 152 -0.03 -10.88 9.11
C HIS A 152 -0.25 -10.68 10.62
N MET A 153 0.47 -9.74 11.24
CA MET A 153 0.39 -9.44 12.68
C MET A 153 -0.85 -8.65 13.07
N LEU A 154 -1.35 -7.81 12.17
CA LEU A 154 -2.46 -6.92 12.45
C LEU A 154 -3.81 -7.58 12.19
N SER A 155 -4.80 -7.26 13.01
CA SER A 155 -6.21 -7.53 12.77
C SER A 155 -7.03 -6.25 12.94
N LYS A 156 -8.14 -6.17 12.21
CA LYS A 156 -9.09 -5.07 12.32
C LYS A 156 -10.19 -5.44 13.32
N ILE A 157 -10.55 -4.49 14.18
CA ILE A 157 -11.66 -4.67 15.14
C ILE A 157 -12.97 -4.73 14.35
N SER A 158 -13.69 -5.84 14.48
CA SER A 158 -15.02 -6.03 13.87
C SER A 158 -16.05 -5.18 14.61
N GLY A 159 -17.08 -4.68 13.91
CA GLY A 159 -18.22 -3.99 14.55
C GLY A 159 -18.21 -2.47 14.49
N PHE A 160 -17.16 -1.82 14.01
CA PHE A 160 -17.26 -0.41 13.57
C PHE A 160 -17.68 -0.41 12.11
N GLY A 161 -19.00 -0.46 11.89
CA GLY A 161 -19.64 -0.67 10.62
C GLY A 161 -19.04 0.12 9.46
N ALA A 162 -19.03 -0.49 8.30
CA ALA A 162 -18.91 0.17 7.02
C ALA A 162 -20.17 1.05 6.81
N GLN A 163 -20.27 2.13 7.55
CA GLN A 163 -21.18 3.22 7.23
C GLN A 163 -20.51 4.03 6.14
N GLY A 164 -20.99 3.87 4.92
CA GLY A 164 -20.78 4.74 3.79
C GLY A 164 -19.35 5.19 3.49
N GLU A 165 -19.15 5.85 2.39
CA GLU A 165 -17.92 6.55 2.03
C GLU A 165 -17.66 7.68 3.04
N LYS A 166 -16.84 7.39 4.07
CA LYS A 166 -16.42 8.42 5.03
C LYS A 166 -15.67 9.53 4.30
N ASN A 167 -16.09 10.75 4.51
CA ASN A 167 -15.38 11.91 4.03
C ASN A 167 -14.00 12.06 4.72
N ARG A 168 -13.17 12.98 4.23
CA ARG A 168 -11.79 13.16 4.72
C ARG A 168 -11.73 13.52 6.22
N LEU A 169 -12.65 14.34 6.72
CA LEU A 169 -12.72 14.77 8.13
C LEU A 169 -13.13 13.63 9.07
N GLU A 170 -14.10 12.83 8.65
CA GLU A 170 -14.52 11.64 9.39
C GLU A 170 -13.43 10.58 9.52
N ARG A 171 -12.56 10.48 8.49
CA ARG A 171 -11.37 9.59 8.56
C ARG A 171 -10.35 10.09 9.58
N LEU A 172 -10.13 11.39 9.73
CA LEU A 172 -9.23 11.96 10.73
C LEU A 172 -9.76 11.76 12.17
N ALA A 173 -11.08 11.76 12.38
CA ALA A 173 -11.73 11.59 13.68
C ALA A 173 -11.96 10.11 14.08
N SER A 174 -11.64 9.14 13.20
CA SER A 174 -11.94 7.73 13.48
C SER A 174 -11.17 7.19 14.69
N LYS A 175 -11.81 6.35 15.52
CA LYS A 175 -11.18 5.64 16.65
C LYS A 175 -10.18 4.58 16.14
N GLN A 176 -9.24 4.16 17.03
CA GLN A 176 -8.29 3.06 16.75
C GLN A 176 -9.03 1.81 16.27
N THR A 177 -8.59 1.26 15.13
CA THR A 177 -9.27 0.16 14.46
C THR A 177 -8.44 -1.11 14.35
N PHE A 178 -7.18 -1.10 14.82
CA PHE A 178 -6.28 -2.26 14.71
C PHE A 178 -5.79 -2.73 16.07
N PHE A 179 -5.53 -4.04 16.15
CA PHE A 179 -4.80 -4.67 17.26
C PHE A 179 -3.81 -5.70 16.68
N VAL A 180 -2.79 -6.03 17.49
CA VAL A 180 -1.84 -7.09 17.14
C VAL A 180 -2.38 -8.43 17.65
N LYS A 181 -2.30 -9.46 16.82
CA LYS A 181 -2.71 -10.83 17.16
C LYS A 181 -1.81 -11.39 18.27
N GLU A 182 -2.38 -12.06 19.26
CA GLU A 182 -1.67 -12.58 20.44
C GLU A 182 -0.61 -13.66 20.14
N ASN A 183 -0.71 -14.32 18.98
CA ASN A 183 0.18 -15.45 18.61
C ASN A 183 1.58 -15.01 18.16
N PHE A 184 1.85 -13.70 18.04
CA PHE A 184 3.17 -13.22 17.67
C PHE A 184 4.09 -13.10 18.89
N LYS A 185 5.01 -14.05 19.02
CA LYS A 185 6.14 -13.92 19.93
C LYS A 185 7.15 -12.96 19.29
N VAL A 186 7.31 -11.81 19.90
CA VAL A 186 8.26 -10.80 19.48
C VAL A 186 9.48 -10.92 20.36
N ASP A 187 10.65 -11.12 19.78
CA ASP A 187 11.89 -10.96 20.51
C ASP A 187 12.15 -9.43 20.67
N ARG A 188 13.00 -9.05 21.66
CA ARG A 188 13.23 -7.64 22.02
C ARG A 188 14.17 -6.90 21.05
N LYS A 189 14.34 -7.36 19.82
CA LYS A 189 15.16 -6.72 18.80
C LYS A 189 14.49 -5.47 18.25
N SER A 190 15.31 -4.53 17.78
CA SER A 190 14.80 -3.41 16.98
C SER A 190 14.50 -3.90 15.57
N TYR A 191 13.23 -3.85 15.15
CA TYR A 191 12.79 -4.23 13.82
C TYR A 191 12.67 -3.01 12.90
N ARG A 192 13.01 -3.21 11.63
CA ARG A 192 12.57 -2.34 10.54
C ARG A 192 11.26 -2.91 9.99
N VAL A 193 10.19 -2.19 10.19
CA VAL A 193 8.84 -2.59 9.77
C VAL A 193 8.40 -1.75 8.59
N LEU A 194 7.91 -2.39 7.54
CA LEU A 194 7.27 -1.75 6.41
C LEU A 194 5.78 -2.10 6.41
N LEU A 195 4.92 -1.10 6.68
CA LEU A 195 3.47 -1.22 6.50
C LEU A 195 3.14 -1.11 5.02
N LEU A 196 2.28 -2.00 4.52
CA LEU A 196 1.88 -2.07 3.11
C LEU A 196 0.38 -1.77 2.98
N ASP A 197 0.06 -0.77 2.17
CA ASP A 197 -1.33 -0.42 1.82
C ASP A 197 -1.40 -0.06 0.33
N ASP A 198 -2.60 0.14 -0.22
CA ASP A 198 -2.75 0.50 -1.63
C ASP A 198 -2.75 2.02 -1.85
N ILE A 199 -3.50 2.78 -1.06
CA ILE A 199 -3.69 4.23 -1.22
C ILE A 199 -3.45 4.98 0.08
N TYR A 200 -2.55 5.93 0.06
CA TYR A 200 -2.39 6.88 1.16
C TYR A 200 -3.32 8.08 0.96
N THR A 201 -4.35 8.23 1.76
CA THR A 201 -5.24 9.40 1.72
C THR A 201 -4.82 10.43 2.76
N THR A 202 -5.21 10.26 4.02
CA THR A 202 -4.84 11.11 5.15
C THR A 202 -3.73 10.48 6.01
N GLY A 203 -3.39 9.22 5.76
CA GLY A 203 -2.47 8.43 6.58
C GLY A 203 -3.08 7.82 7.83
N ARG A 204 -4.35 8.14 8.19
CA ARG A 204 -4.97 7.71 9.46
C ARG A 204 -4.89 6.20 9.67
N THR A 205 -5.20 5.41 8.65
CA THR A 205 -5.12 3.95 8.67
C THR A 205 -3.71 3.48 9.06
N LEU A 206 -2.70 4.04 8.41
CA LEU A 206 -1.30 3.69 8.64
C LEU A 206 -0.80 4.15 10.02
N TYR A 207 -1.21 5.34 10.50
CA TYR A 207 -0.90 5.78 11.87
C TYR A 207 -1.55 4.88 12.91
N HIS A 208 -2.80 4.45 12.73
CA HIS A 208 -3.46 3.48 13.63
C HIS A 208 -2.72 2.14 13.65
N ALA A 209 -2.31 1.63 12.48
CA ALA A 209 -1.54 0.40 12.39
C ALA A 209 -0.19 0.53 13.11
N ARG A 210 0.53 1.65 12.90
CA ARG A 210 1.77 1.96 13.60
C ARG A 210 1.58 1.99 15.11
N ASP A 211 0.57 2.69 15.59
CA ASP A 211 0.31 2.84 17.03
C ASP A 211 -0.05 1.50 17.68
N ALA A 212 -0.77 0.61 16.99
CA ALA A 212 -1.01 -0.75 17.44
C ALA A 212 0.29 -1.56 17.53
N LEU A 213 1.16 -1.45 16.52
CA LEU A 213 2.46 -2.15 16.51
C LEU A 213 3.43 -1.60 17.56
N LYS A 214 3.48 -0.30 17.80
CA LYS A 214 4.36 0.32 18.82
C LYS A 214 4.07 -0.17 20.24
N LYS A 215 2.85 -0.65 20.53
CA LYS A 215 2.52 -1.25 21.83
C LYS A 215 3.27 -2.56 22.10
N VAL A 216 3.54 -3.33 21.05
CA VAL A 216 4.24 -4.64 21.15
C VAL A 216 5.69 -4.59 20.64
N LEU A 217 6.01 -3.60 19.79
CA LEU A 217 7.31 -3.37 19.18
C LEU A 217 7.76 -1.92 19.46
N PRO A 218 7.99 -1.49 20.71
CA PRO A 218 8.25 -0.08 21.05
C PRO A 218 9.48 0.48 20.34
N ASN A 219 10.51 -0.34 20.11
CA ASN A 219 11.77 0.04 19.49
C ASN A 219 11.80 -0.12 17.97
N ALA A 220 10.68 -0.55 17.33
CA ALA A 220 10.65 -0.73 15.89
C ALA A 220 10.73 0.61 15.14
N LYS A 221 11.51 0.62 14.05
CA LYS A 221 11.49 1.69 13.05
C LYS A 221 10.43 1.35 12.04
N ILE A 222 9.30 2.07 12.07
CA ILE A 222 8.13 1.78 11.24
C ILE A 222 8.02 2.83 10.14
N SER A 223 7.94 2.37 8.91
CA SER A 223 7.64 3.15 7.71
C SER A 223 6.49 2.52 6.94
N SER A 224 6.01 3.16 5.90
CA SER A 224 4.94 2.64 5.06
C SER A 224 5.23 2.80 3.58
N PHE A 225 4.59 1.95 2.78
CA PHE A 225 4.63 1.97 1.34
C PHE A 225 3.22 1.83 0.80
N THR A 226 2.88 2.67 -0.18
CA THR A 226 1.60 2.64 -0.89
C THR A 226 1.82 2.79 -2.38
N LEU A 227 0.91 2.26 -3.21
CA LEU A 227 1.03 2.44 -4.64
C LEU A 227 0.76 3.89 -5.05
N CYS A 228 -0.24 4.51 -4.44
CA CYS A 228 -0.56 5.87 -4.82
C CYS A 228 -0.99 6.77 -3.64
N ARG A 229 -1.03 8.07 -3.97
CA ARG A 229 -1.48 9.12 -3.09
C ARG A 229 -2.30 10.19 -3.85
#